data_f0cd576027658a3f592e2b816b188163
#
_entry.id   f0cd576027658a3f592e2b816b188163
#
_cell.length_a   1.000
_cell.length_b   1.000
_cell.length_c   1.000
_cell.angle_alpha   90.00
_cell.angle_beta   90.00
_cell.angle_gamma   90.00
#
_symmetry.space_group_name_H-M   'P 1'
#
loop_
_entity.id
_entity.type
_entity.pdbx_description
1 polymer ?
#
loop_
_entity_poly.entity_id
_entity_poly.type
_entity_poly.pdbx_seq_one_letter_code
_entity_poly.pdbx_strand_id
1 'polypeptide(L)'
;MKRNQWSKWIGVASLGLMLSALATPAAQALTVNAFVVKQVCLNGDFVRVTLSATVQPAGPAKYRWDFTNNGTFDTALSSSPTVTHTYPDERRFTARVRVMKANGQVAFDTVTFTTRRCSGGGG
;
A
#
# COMPACT_ATOMS: atom_id res chain seq x y z
N MET A 1 50.10 6.30 -43.66
CA MET A 1 49.62 6.21 -43.35
C MET A 1 48.90 5.84 -42.87
N LYS A 2 48.69 5.84 -42.75
CA LYS A 2 47.94 5.56 -42.33
C LYS A 2 47.53 5.32 -41.51
N ARG A 3 47.34 5.42 -41.10
CA ARG A 3 46.94 5.31 -40.27
C ARG A 3 46.13 5.37 -39.80
N ASN A 4 45.67 5.57 -39.73
CA ASN A 4 44.89 5.77 -39.17
C ASN A 4 44.00 5.25 -38.98
N GLN A 5 43.65 4.77 -39.10
CA GLN A 5 42.83 4.28 -38.95
C GLN A 5 42.63 3.66 -37.96
N TRP A 6 42.81 3.19 -37.51
CA TRP A 6 42.77 2.49 -36.62
C TRP A 6 42.21 3.05 -35.57
N SER A 7 42.36 3.90 -35.52
CA SER A 7 41.97 4.57 -34.52
C SER A 7 40.57 4.46 -34.41
N LYS A 8 39.99 4.31 -35.19
CA LYS A 8 38.78 4.33 -35.11
C LYS A 8 38.26 3.32 -34.41
N TRP A 9 38.57 2.43 -34.59
CA TRP A 9 37.98 1.42 -34.05
C TRP A 9 38.03 1.39 -32.66
N ILE A 10 38.64 2.08 -32.33
CA ILE A 10 38.77 2.06 -31.14
C ILE A 10 37.66 2.38 -30.57
N GLY A 11 37.26 2.83 -30.84
CA GLY A 11 36.35 3.09 -30.46
C GLY A 11 35.72 2.81 -29.92
N VAL A 12 35.96 2.60 -29.92
CA VAL A 12 35.49 2.60 -29.72
C VAL A 12 34.37 2.38 -29.22
N ALA A 13 33.78 2.90 -29.32
CA ALA A 13 32.53 2.69 -29.29
C ALA A 13 32.06 1.59 -28.54
N SER A 14 32.53 0.58 -28.75
CA SER A 14 32.07 -0.53 -28.08
C SER A 14 31.95 -0.36 -26.64
N LEU A 15 32.70 0.54 -26.14
CA LEU A 15 32.62 0.73 -24.74
C LEU A 15 31.28 1.14 -24.29
N GLY A 16 30.69 1.96 -25.04
CA GLY A 16 29.41 2.43 -24.61
C GLY A 16 28.43 1.35 -24.42
N LEU A 17 28.57 0.32 -25.17
CA LEU A 17 27.62 -0.73 -25.03
C LEU A 17 27.69 -1.38 -23.70
N MET A 18 28.86 -1.48 -23.20
CA MET A 18 29.00 -2.15 -21.96
C MET A 18 28.29 -1.43 -20.88
N LEU A 19 28.30 -0.15 -20.96
CA LEU A 19 27.65 0.62 -19.93
C LEU A 19 26.20 0.33 -19.86
N SER A 20 25.57 0.20 -20.98
CA SER A 20 24.15 -0.04 -20.90
C SER A 20 23.85 -1.37 -20.27
N ALA A 21 24.73 -2.32 -20.41
CA ALA A 21 24.49 -3.61 -19.82
C ALA A 21 24.57 -3.57 -18.31
N LEU A 22 25.12 -2.55 -17.75
CA LEU A 22 25.24 -2.46 -16.31
C LEU A 22 24.09 -1.75 -15.66
N ALA A 23 23.13 -1.30 -16.42
CA ALA A 23 22.01 -0.62 -15.85
C ALA A 23 21.24 -1.55 -14.91
N THR A 24 20.89 -1.08 -13.75
CA THR A 24 20.11 -1.84 -12.81
C THR A 24 18.64 -1.60 -13.05
N PRO A 25 17.81 -2.59 -12.83
CA PRO A 25 16.37 -2.38 -12.97
C PRO A 25 15.89 -1.41 -11.92
N ALA A 26 14.91 -0.65 -12.27
CA ALA A 26 14.29 0.25 -11.32
C ALA A 26 13.51 -0.58 -10.29
N ALA A 27 13.50 -0.12 -9.06
CA ALA A 27 12.70 -0.76 -8.04
C ALA A 27 11.24 -0.57 -8.38
N GLN A 28 10.45 -1.58 -8.11
CA GLN A 28 9.02 -1.49 -8.31
C GLN A 28 8.42 -0.55 -7.27
N ALA A 29 7.49 0.27 -7.69
CA ALA A 29 6.77 1.12 -6.78
C ALA A 29 5.89 0.25 -5.89
N LEU A 30 5.81 0.61 -4.62
CA LEU A 30 4.93 -0.06 -3.68
C LEU A 30 3.52 0.52 -3.85
N THR A 31 2.55 -0.34 -4.07
CA THR A 31 1.15 0.07 -4.12
C THR A 31 0.35 -0.68 -3.08
N VAL A 32 -0.68 -0.04 -2.56
CA VAL A 32 -1.53 -0.58 -1.50
C VAL A 32 -2.97 -0.49 -1.94
N ASN A 33 -3.75 -1.52 -1.64
CA ASN A 33 -5.18 -1.50 -1.87
C ASN A 33 -5.88 -1.81 -0.56
N ALA A 34 -6.59 -0.84 0.01
CA ALA A 34 -7.35 -1.00 1.25
C ALA A 34 -8.80 -1.31 0.91
N PHE A 35 -9.42 -2.19 1.67
CA PHE A 35 -10.80 -2.59 1.40
C PHE A 35 -11.50 -3.08 2.65
N VAL A 36 -12.84 -3.08 2.60
CA VAL A 36 -13.68 -3.62 3.65
C VAL A 36 -13.87 -5.11 3.41
N VAL A 37 -13.59 -5.92 4.42
CA VAL A 37 -13.80 -7.36 4.33
C VAL A 37 -15.23 -7.71 4.71
N LYS A 38 -15.73 -7.16 5.81
CA LYS A 38 -17.08 -7.43 6.26
C LYS A 38 -17.51 -6.43 7.32
N GLN A 39 -18.82 -6.39 7.55
CA GLN A 39 -19.43 -5.57 8.57
C GLN A 39 -20.38 -6.44 9.37
N VAL A 40 -20.29 -6.38 10.69
CA VAL A 40 -21.13 -7.17 11.59
C VAL A 40 -21.78 -6.22 12.59
N CYS A 41 -23.11 -6.28 12.70
CA CYS A 41 -23.81 -5.46 13.68
C CYS A 41 -23.53 -5.95 15.08
N LEU A 42 -23.32 -5.01 15.96
CA LEU A 42 -23.18 -5.25 17.38
C LEU A 42 -24.46 -4.81 18.08
N ASN A 43 -24.43 -4.75 19.37
CA ASN A 43 -25.57 -4.25 20.12
C ASN A 43 -25.80 -2.78 19.85
N GLY A 44 -27.02 -2.36 19.64
CA GLY A 44 -27.36 -0.96 19.44
C GLY A 44 -26.95 -0.47 18.07
N ASP A 45 -26.41 0.71 18.02
CA ASP A 45 -26.16 1.41 16.78
C ASP A 45 -24.70 1.31 16.33
N PHE A 46 -24.10 0.15 16.55
CA PHE A 46 -22.69 -0.02 16.24
C PHE A 46 -22.42 -1.19 15.32
N VAL A 47 -21.39 -1.05 14.50
CA VAL A 47 -20.98 -2.04 13.52
C VAL A 47 -19.52 -2.34 13.72
N ARG A 48 -19.18 -3.61 13.79
CA ARG A 48 -17.78 -3.99 13.73
C ARG A 48 -17.40 -4.15 12.27
N VAL A 49 -16.44 -3.37 11.82
CA VAL A 49 -15.97 -3.41 10.45
C VAL A 49 -14.58 -4.03 10.41
N THR A 50 -14.40 -5.00 9.54
CA THR A 50 -13.09 -5.60 9.31
C THR A 50 -12.52 -4.99 8.05
N LEU A 51 -11.33 -4.41 8.17
CA LEU A 51 -10.60 -3.78 7.07
C LEU A 51 -9.35 -4.58 6.78
N SER A 52 -8.92 -4.56 5.55
CA SER A 52 -7.67 -5.22 5.17
C SER A 52 -6.99 -4.44 4.07
N ALA A 53 -5.76 -4.81 3.80
CA ALA A 53 -4.99 -4.19 2.73
C ALA A 53 -4.15 -5.26 2.03
N THR A 54 -4.00 -5.11 0.73
CA THR A 54 -3.06 -5.91 -0.06
C THR A 54 -1.98 -5.01 -0.60
N VAL A 55 -0.81 -5.55 -0.85
CA VAL A 55 0.32 -4.77 -1.33
C VAL A 55 0.91 -5.42 -2.56
N GLN A 56 1.45 -4.59 -3.44
CA GLN A 56 2.20 -5.02 -4.60
C GLN A 56 3.50 -4.23 -4.65
N PRO A 57 4.62 -4.89 -4.78
CA PRO A 57 4.80 -6.34 -4.85
C PRO A 57 4.48 -7.00 -3.52
N ALA A 58 4.04 -8.24 -3.57
CA ALA A 58 3.68 -8.99 -2.38
C ALA A 58 4.91 -9.22 -1.50
N GLY A 59 4.69 -9.56 -0.27
CA GLY A 59 5.76 -9.86 0.67
C GLY A 59 5.53 -9.23 2.02
N PRO A 60 6.41 -9.49 2.97
CA PRO A 60 6.24 -8.99 4.33
C PRO A 60 6.18 -7.49 4.39
N ALA A 61 5.29 -6.98 5.22
CA ALA A 61 5.10 -5.55 5.41
C ALA A 61 4.53 -5.31 6.80
N LYS A 62 4.58 -4.06 7.24
CA LYS A 62 3.95 -3.62 8.47
C LYS A 62 2.85 -2.63 8.12
N TYR A 63 1.77 -2.66 8.89
CA TYR A 63 0.55 -1.91 8.61
C TYR A 63 0.17 -1.10 9.84
N ARG A 64 -0.31 0.12 9.64
CA ARG A 64 -0.96 0.94 10.68
C ARG A 64 -2.17 1.58 10.08
N TRP A 65 -3.20 1.74 10.88
CA TRP A 65 -4.47 2.25 10.42
C TRP A 65 -4.90 3.52 11.16
N ASP A 66 -5.50 4.41 10.42
CA ASP A 66 -6.17 5.60 10.91
C ASP A 66 -7.64 5.40 10.53
N PHE A 67 -8.46 5.06 11.49
CA PHE A 67 -9.82 4.60 11.22
C PHE A 67 -10.77 5.68 10.76
N THR A 68 -10.44 6.93 11.01
CA THR A 68 -11.30 8.04 10.63
C THR A 68 -10.60 9.04 9.71
N ASN A 69 -9.39 8.70 9.27
CA ASN A 69 -8.59 9.55 8.38
C ASN A 69 -8.41 10.95 8.96
N ASN A 70 -8.14 11.03 10.26
CA ASN A 70 -7.96 12.30 10.93
C ASN A 70 -6.50 12.72 11.06
N GLY A 71 -5.58 11.95 10.48
CA GLY A 71 -4.16 12.27 10.49
C GLY A 71 -3.39 11.63 11.63
N THR A 72 -4.08 10.99 12.55
CA THR A 72 -3.44 10.29 13.66
C THR A 72 -3.71 8.81 13.54
N PHE A 73 -2.66 7.99 13.59
CA PHE A 73 -2.84 6.55 13.48
C PHE A 73 -3.38 6.00 14.79
N ASP A 74 -4.37 5.15 14.67
CA ASP A 74 -5.07 4.55 15.82
C ASP A 74 -4.48 3.21 16.23
N THR A 75 -3.68 2.59 15.38
CA THR A 75 -3.05 1.31 15.69
C THR A 75 -1.54 1.43 15.64
N ALA A 76 -0.87 0.55 16.38
CA ALA A 76 0.57 0.41 16.26
C ALA A 76 0.89 -0.33 14.97
N LEU A 77 2.15 -0.29 14.56
CA LEU A 77 2.59 -1.08 13.41
C LEU A 77 2.40 -2.56 13.71
N SER A 78 1.87 -3.28 12.75
CA SER A 78 1.59 -4.70 12.89
C SER A 78 1.89 -5.41 11.58
N SER A 79 2.31 -6.64 11.66
CA SER A 79 2.53 -7.44 10.45
C SER A 79 1.22 -7.98 9.87
N SER A 80 0.12 -7.84 10.59
CA SER A 80 -1.18 -8.28 10.09
C SER A 80 -1.77 -7.22 9.18
N PRO A 81 -2.19 -7.56 7.97
CA PRO A 81 -2.83 -6.60 7.09
C PRO A 81 -4.29 -6.33 7.44
N THR A 82 -4.85 -7.08 8.37
CA THR A 82 -6.27 -7.04 8.69
C THR A 82 -6.48 -6.48 10.08
N VAL A 83 -7.53 -5.67 10.22
CA VAL A 83 -7.83 -5.02 11.48
C VAL A 83 -9.34 -4.87 11.62
N THR A 84 -9.83 -4.77 12.84
CA THR A 84 -11.24 -4.50 13.10
C THR A 84 -11.39 -3.22 13.88
N HIS A 85 -12.50 -2.53 13.65
CA HIS A 85 -12.83 -1.34 14.41
C HIS A 85 -14.35 -1.21 14.50
N THR A 86 -14.83 -0.66 15.61
CA THR A 86 -16.26 -0.47 15.82
C THR A 86 -16.62 0.97 15.45
N TYR A 87 -17.57 1.11 14.54
CA TYR A 87 -18.06 2.39 14.07
C TYR A 87 -19.54 2.53 14.39
N PRO A 88 -20.04 3.77 14.48
CA PRO A 88 -21.50 3.98 14.48
C PRO A 88 -22.08 3.49 13.17
N ASP A 89 -23.31 3.06 13.19
CA ASP A 89 -23.99 2.56 11.99
C ASP A 89 -24.50 3.71 11.10
N GLU A 90 -24.88 3.38 9.89
CA GLU A 90 -25.50 4.28 8.93
C GLU A 90 -24.71 5.58 8.72
N ARG A 91 -23.41 5.50 8.69
CA ARG A 91 -22.56 6.67 8.45
C ARG A 91 -21.47 6.35 7.49
N ARG A 92 -20.94 7.39 6.88
CA ARG A 92 -19.85 7.26 5.92
C ARG A 92 -18.54 7.57 6.61
N PHE A 93 -17.57 6.70 6.40
CA PHE A 93 -16.24 6.86 6.98
C PHE A 93 -15.17 6.64 5.91
N THR A 94 -14.01 7.20 6.14
CA THR A 94 -12.81 6.91 5.36
C THR A 94 -11.76 6.44 6.34
N ALA A 95 -11.19 5.29 6.07
CA ALA A 95 -10.06 4.77 6.84
C ALA A 95 -8.82 4.82 5.95
N ARG A 96 -7.67 5.03 6.57
CA ARG A 96 -6.41 5.13 5.86
C ARG A 96 -5.44 4.11 6.43
N VAL A 97 -4.67 3.49 5.55
CA VAL A 97 -3.63 2.56 5.96
C VAL A 97 -2.27 3.05 5.47
N ARG A 98 -1.27 2.90 6.31
CA ARG A 98 0.12 3.14 5.96
C ARG A 98 0.83 1.81 5.98
N VAL A 99 1.53 1.49 4.92
CA VAL A 99 2.25 0.24 4.78
C VAL A 99 3.73 0.53 4.63
N MET A 100 4.56 -0.22 5.35
CA MET A 100 6.00 -0.08 5.27
C MET A 100 6.63 -1.44 5.02
N LYS A 101 7.46 -1.51 4.00
CA LYS A 101 8.22 -2.72 3.68
C LYS A 101 9.55 -2.72 4.43
N ALA A 102 10.17 -3.89 4.54
CA ALA A 102 11.45 -4.01 5.20
C ALA A 102 12.54 -3.16 4.57
N ASN A 103 12.43 -2.89 3.28
CA ASN A 103 13.42 -2.07 2.58
C ASN A 103 13.19 -0.56 2.78
N GLY A 104 12.22 -0.19 3.60
CA GLY A 104 11.95 1.22 3.89
C GLY A 104 10.92 1.87 3.00
N GLN A 105 10.44 1.19 1.99
CA GLN A 105 9.38 1.76 1.15
C GLN A 105 8.11 1.93 1.95
N VAL A 106 7.41 3.03 1.73
CA VAL A 106 6.17 3.37 2.43
C VAL A 106 5.12 3.76 1.38
N ALA A 107 3.91 3.32 1.58
CA ALA A 107 2.79 3.69 0.73
C ALA A 107 1.52 3.75 1.57
N PHE A 108 0.51 4.41 1.04
CA PHE A 108 -0.75 4.66 1.75
C PHE A 108 -1.90 4.35 0.82
N ASP A 109 -3.04 4.04 1.40
CA ASP A 109 -4.29 3.99 0.67
C ASP A 109 -5.42 4.32 1.64
N THR A 110 -6.55 4.73 1.09
CA THR A 110 -7.75 4.97 1.87
C THR A 110 -8.89 4.13 1.31
N VAL A 111 -9.84 3.81 2.17
CA VAL A 111 -11.08 3.15 1.75
C VAL A 111 -12.22 3.93 2.38
N THR A 112 -13.18 4.30 1.56
CA THR A 112 -14.39 5.01 1.99
C THR A 112 -15.55 4.05 1.93
N PHE A 113 -16.33 3.98 2.98
CA PHE A 113 -17.43 3.04 3.06
C PHE A 113 -18.56 3.63 3.91
N THR A 114 -19.76 3.07 3.75
CA THR A 114 -20.89 3.42 4.59
C THR A 114 -21.20 2.23 5.47
N THR A 115 -21.33 2.46 6.77
CA THR A 115 -21.66 1.39 7.68
C THR A 115 -23.12 0.99 7.51
N ARG A 116 -23.36 -0.30 7.64
CA ARG A 116 -24.71 -0.84 7.47
C ARG A 116 -25.61 -0.39 8.61
N ARG A 117 -26.89 -0.48 8.38
CA ARG A 117 -27.88 -0.16 9.40
C ARG A 117 -27.98 -1.34 10.37
N CYS A 118 -27.91 -1.06 11.64
CA CYS A 118 -28.00 -2.08 12.69
C CYS A 118 -29.14 -1.82 13.65
N SER A 119 -29.44 -0.55 13.85
CA SER A 119 -30.46 -0.24 14.80
C SER A 119 -31.82 -0.64 14.30
N GLY A 120 -32.70 -0.70 15.11
CA GLY A 120 -33.97 -0.93 14.69
C GLY A 120 -34.15 -2.32 14.69
N GLY A 121 -33.27 -2.85 14.76
CA GLY A 121 -33.40 -4.11 14.82
C GLY A 121 -34.35 -4.38 15.74
N GLY A 122 -34.46 -3.66 16.26
CA GLY A 122 -35.28 -3.92 17.05
C GLY A 122 -35.87 -4.99 16.65
N GLY A 123 -35.71 -4.83 16.15
CA GLY A 123 -36.35 -5.82 15.89
C GLY A 123 -35.94 -6.70 15.96
#